data_4c1f10d66025acfd5e88abd988780d64
#
_entry.id   4c1f10d66025acfd5e88abd988780d64
#
_cell.length_a   1.000
_cell.length_b   1.000
_cell.length_c   1.000
_cell.angle_alpha   90.00
_cell.angle_beta   90.00
_cell.angle_gamma   90.00
#
_symmetry.space_group_name_H-M   'P 1'
#
loop_
_entity.id
_entity.type
_entity.pdbx_description
1 polymer ?
#
loop_
_entity_poly.entity_id
_entity_poly.type
_entity_poly.pdbx_seq_one_letter_code
_entity_poly.pdbx_strand_id
1 'polypeptide(L)'
;VALDLFPRFLEKLQSRAEQQGVSKRVTTIIGSMDSLPFAESSFDAIWSEGAIYNVGFMRGVHEWFRFIKPGGYLAVTDASWLTDNRPKEIEEFWLDAYPEIDTIANKTKQMAQAGYKDIHTFVLPDNCWETNFYQPQREAQRLFLQRHPNNLTAQELVRNQQREAILYSQYKHYYGYVFYIGRK
;
A
#
# COMPACT_ATOMS: atom_id res chain seq x y z
N VAL A 1 -13.65 -11.35 -0.68
CA VAL A 1 -13.76 -10.75 0.66
C VAL A 1 -12.92 -9.49 0.68
N ALA A 2 -13.42 -8.40 1.27
CA ALA A 2 -12.67 -7.17 1.53
C ALA A 2 -12.65 -6.91 3.04
N LEU A 3 -11.48 -6.63 3.58
CA LEU A 3 -11.30 -6.32 5.00
C LEU A 3 -10.69 -4.92 5.11
N ASP A 4 -11.23 -4.09 5.99
CA ASP A 4 -10.70 -2.78 6.33
C ASP A 4 -11.04 -2.44 7.78
N LEU A 5 -10.18 -1.65 8.43
CA LEU A 5 -10.39 -1.17 9.78
C LEU A 5 -11.52 -0.13 9.84
N PHE A 6 -11.69 0.64 8.77
CA PHE A 6 -12.62 1.77 8.71
C PHE A 6 -13.91 1.40 7.96
N PRO A 7 -15.06 1.31 8.66
CA PRO A 7 -16.35 0.93 8.07
C PRO A 7 -16.72 1.74 6.83
N ARG A 8 -16.41 3.04 6.83
CA ARG A 8 -16.72 3.96 5.73
C ARG A 8 -16.14 3.53 4.38
N PHE A 9 -14.97 2.90 4.36
CA PHE A 9 -14.39 2.39 3.11
C PHE A 9 -15.15 1.16 2.61
N LEU A 10 -15.57 0.30 3.52
CA LEU A 10 -16.38 -0.89 3.21
C LEU A 10 -17.79 -0.51 2.72
N GLU A 11 -18.45 0.47 3.32
CA GLU A 11 -19.72 1.04 2.86
C GLU A 11 -19.61 1.58 1.43
N LYS A 12 -18.53 2.32 1.14
CA LYS A 12 -18.27 2.84 -0.20
C LYS A 12 -18.02 1.73 -1.22
N LEU A 13 -17.31 0.68 -0.81
CA LEU A 13 -17.11 -0.51 -1.64
C LEU A 13 -18.43 -1.20 -1.94
N GLN A 14 -19.27 -1.42 -0.92
CA GLN A 14 -20.58 -2.06 -1.07
C GLN A 14 -21.49 -1.27 -2.01
N SER A 15 -21.57 0.05 -1.84
CA SER A 15 -22.34 0.92 -2.73
C SER A 15 -21.86 0.82 -4.20
N ARG A 16 -20.55 0.79 -4.43
CA ARG A 16 -20.00 0.58 -5.78
C ARG A 16 -20.32 -0.81 -6.34
N ALA A 17 -20.26 -1.84 -5.50
CA ALA A 17 -20.58 -3.21 -5.90
C ALA A 17 -22.08 -3.34 -6.29
N GLU A 18 -22.97 -2.64 -5.60
CA GLU A 18 -24.41 -2.54 -5.94
C GLU A 18 -24.61 -1.85 -7.30
N GLN A 19 -23.97 -0.70 -7.49
CA GLN A 19 -24.05 0.04 -8.77
C GLN A 19 -23.54 -0.79 -9.96
N GLN A 20 -22.57 -1.67 -9.73
CA GLN A 20 -22.02 -2.57 -10.76
C GLN A 20 -22.75 -3.93 -10.85
N GLY A 21 -23.78 -4.17 -10.05
CA GLY A 21 -24.53 -5.42 -10.06
C GLY A 21 -23.77 -6.64 -9.52
N VAL A 22 -22.68 -6.43 -8.76
CA VAL A 22 -21.81 -7.50 -8.24
C VAL A 22 -21.85 -7.65 -6.73
N SER A 23 -22.78 -6.98 -6.03
CA SER A 23 -22.85 -6.96 -4.56
C SER A 23 -22.91 -8.36 -3.93
N LYS A 24 -23.60 -9.32 -4.56
CA LYS A 24 -23.66 -10.72 -4.10
C LYS A 24 -22.31 -11.44 -4.11
N ARG A 25 -21.31 -10.92 -4.80
CA ARG A 25 -19.96 -11.47 -4.90
C ARG A 25 -18.95 -10.79 -3.95
N VAL A 26 -19.39 -9.74 -3.27
CA VAL A 26 -18.54 -8.93 -2.38
C VAL A 26 -18.99 -9.13 -0.93
N THR A 27 -18.09 -9.64 -0.11
CA THR A 27 -18.27 -9.74 1.34
C THR A 27 -17.33 -8.75 2.01
N THR A 28 -17.83 -7.92 2.91
CA THR A 28 -17.06 -6.94 3.67
C THR A 28 -16.92 -7.35 5.13
N ILE A 29 -15.74 -7.17 5.70
CA ILE A 29 -15.42 -7.49 7.10
C ILE A 29 -14.69 -6.30 7.71
N ILE A 30 -15.21 -5.78 8.83
CA ILE A 30 -14.49 -4.79 9.64
C ILE A 30 -13.45 -5.54 10.47
N GLY A 31 -12.17 -5.21 10.29
CA GLY A 31 -11.09 -5.87 10.99
C GLY A 31 -9.72 -5.27 10.68
N SER A 32 -8.75 -5.59 11.50
CA SER A 32 -7.36 -5.18 11.30
C SER A 32 -6.60 -6.21 10.47
N MET A 33 -5.74 -5.71 9.58
CA MET A 33 -4.80 -6.56 8.84
C MET A 33 -3.70 -7.15 9.74
N ASP A 34 -3.52 -6.63 10.96
CA ASP A 34 -2.63 -7.18 11.98
C ASP A 34 -3.14 -8.51 12.57
N SER A 35 -4.45 -8.78 12.46
CA SER A 35 -5.06 -9.98 13.03
C SER A 35 -6.21 -10.43 12.12
N LEU A 36 -5.86 -11.12 11.05
CA LEU A 36 -6.83 -11.58 10.07
C LEU A 36 -7.70 -12.72 10.63
N PRO A 37 -9.04 -12.58 10.66
CA PRO A 37 -9.96 -13.53 11.27
C PRO A 37 -10.33 -14.67 10.31
N PHE A 38 -9.35 -15.27 9.64
CA PHE A 38 -9.59 -16.29 8.63
C PHE A 38 -8.93 -17.63 9.01
N ALA A 39 -9.50 -18.70 8.53
CA ALA A 39 -8.87 -20.02 8.62
C ALA A 39 -7.68 -20.11 7.65
N GLU A 40 -6.75 -21.00 7.93
CA GLU A 40 -5.64 -21.30 7.03
C GLU A 40 -6.14 -21.80 5.67
N SER A 41 -5.39 -21.51 4.61
CA SER A 41 -5.72 -21.94 3.23
C SER A 41 -7.13 -21.53 2.78
N SER A 42 -7.58 -20.32 3.16
CA SER A 42 -8.91 -19.81 2.81
C SER A 42 -8.97 -19.15 1.43
N PHE A 43 -7.86 -18.61 0.94
CA PHE A 43 -7.87 -17.75 -0.24
C PHE A 43 -7.04 -18.29 -1.39
N ASP A 44 -7.56 -18.16 -2.59
CA ASP A 44 -6.82 -18.38 -3.84
C ASP A 44 -5.85 -17.24 -4.14
N ALA A 45 -6.19 -16.03 -3.68
CA ALA A 45 -5.31 -14.87 -3.75
C ALA A 45 -5.57 -13.90 -2.58
N ILE A 46 -4.50 -13.27 -2.08
CA ILE A 46 -4.54 -12.10 -1.22
C ILE A 46 -4.00 -10.93 -2.02
N TRP A 47 -4.76 -9.82 -2.03
CA TRP A 47 -4.42 -8.60 -2.77
C TRP A 47 -4.39 -7.41 -1.82
N SER A 48 -3.28 -6.67 -1.78
CA SER A 48 -3.10 -5.51 -0.90
C SER A 48 -2.28 -4.43 -1.61
N GLU A 49 -2.91 -3.32 -1.95
CA GLU A 49 -2.24 -2.18 -2.57
C GLU A 49 -2.08 -1.03 -1.58
N GLY A 50 -0.85 -0.52 -1.44
CA GLY A 50 -0.53 0.62 -0.61
C GLY A 50 -0.94 0.47 0.86
N ALA A 51 -0.90 -0.75 1.39
CA ALA A 51 -1.40 -1.02 2.75
C ALA A 51 -0.49 -1.93 3.59
N ILE A 52 0.28 -2.86 2.98
CA ILE A 52 1.10 -3.82 3.72
C ILE A 52 2.12 -3.15 4.65
N TYR A 53 2.60 -1.96 4.31
CA TYR A 53 3.54 -1.19 5.12
C TYR A 53 3.03 -0.90 6.54
N ASN A 54 1.70 -0.86 6.75
CA ASN A 54 1.12 -0.65 8.09
C ASN A 54 1.37 -1.83 9.04
N VAL A 55 1.57 -3.02 8.50
CA VAL A 55 1.93 -4.24 9.25
C VAL A 55 3.43 -4.47 9.26
N GLY A 56 4.12 -3.91 8.27
CA GLY A 56 5.48 -4.20 7.89
C GLY A 56 5.55 -5.26 6.77
N PHE A 57 6.38 -4.98 5.76
CA PHE A 57 6.44 -5.85 4.58
C PHE A 57 6.84 -7.28 4.93
N MET A 58 7.95 -7.44 5.66
CA MET A 58 8.45 -8.76 6.05
C MET A 58 7.42 -9.54 6.90
N ARG A 59 6.81 -8.88 7.88
CA ARG A 59 5.79 -9.50 8.73
C ARG A 59 4.55 -9.88 7.91
N GLY A 60 4.04 -8.96 7.08
CA GLY A 60 2.85 -9.20 6.26
C GLY A 60 3.02 -10.39 5.31
N VAL A 61 4.12 -10.45 4.56
CA VAL A 61 4.37 -11.57 3.64
C VAL A 61 4.50 -12.90 4.37
N HIS A 62 5.10 -12.92 5.57
CA HIS A 62 5.26 -14.12 6.37
C HIS A 62 3.92 -14.58 6.99
N GLU A 63 3.19 -13.69 7.68
CA GLU A 63 1.97 -14.05 8.38
C GLU A 63 0.82 -14.40 7.43
N TRP A 64 0.70 -13.68 6.30
CA TRP A 64 -0.40 -13.90 5.35
C TRP A 64 -0.22 -15.16 4.52
N PHE A 65 0.98 -15.72 4.43
CA PHE A 65 1.27 -16.95 3.71
C PHE A 65 0.36 -18.13 4.15
N ARG A 66 0.06 -18.24 5.43
CA ARG A 66 -0.78 -19.34 5.95
C ARG A 66 -2.20 -19.30 5.40
N PHE A 67 -2.76 -18.12 5.11
CA PHE A 67 -4.13 -17.98 4.63
C PHE A 67 -4.30 -18.26 3.15
N ILE A 68 -3.22 -18.33 2.39
CA ILE A 68 -3.23 -18.66 0.97
C ILE A 68 -3.27 -20.16 0.80
N LYS A 69 -4.11 -20.65 -0.11
CA LYS A 69 -4.14 -22.08 -0.50
C LYS A 69 -2.85 -22.48 -1.21
N PRO A 70 -2.44 -23.78 -1.16
CA PRO A 70 -1.37 -24.26 -2.02
C PRO A 70 -1.63 -23.91 -3.49
N GLY A 71 -0.63 -23.31 -4.15
CA GLY A 71 -0.74 -22.81 -5.53
C GLY A 71 -1.43 -21.45 -5.69
N GLY A 72 -1.94 -20.86 -4.61
CA GLY A 72 -2.51 -19.51 -4.61
C GLY A 72 -1.45 -18.41 -4.58
N TYR A 73 -1.88 -17.16 -4.61
CA TYR A 73 -1.00 -16.01 -4.82
C TYR A 73 -1.13 -14.95 -3.73
N LEU A 74 0.00 -14.31 -3.41
CA LEU A 74 0.04 -13.01 -2.78
C LEU A 74 0.35 -11.96 -3.85
N ALA A 75 -0.37 -10.84 -3.84
CA ALA A 75 -0.08 -9.69 -4.67
C ALA A 75 -0.16 -8.41 -3.81
N VAL A 76 0.98 -7.75 -3.60
CA VAL A 76 1.07 -6.56 -2.75
C VAL A 76 1.88 -5.46 -3.42
N THR A 77 1.56 -4.21 -3.11
CA THR A 77 2.41 -3.08 -3.48
C THR A 77 3.05 -2.47 -2.25
N ASP A 78 4.33 -2.10 -2.39
CA ASP A 78 5.06 -1.44 -1.32
C ASP A 78 6.09 -0.45 -1.87
N ALA A 79 6.39 0.60 -1.09
CA ALA A 79 7.42 1.56 -1.42
C ALA A 79 8.80 0.89 -1.37
N SER A 80 9.57 1.07 -2.43
CA SER A 80 10.86 0.40 -2.56
C SER A 80 11.89 1.27 -3.25
N TRP A 81 13.16 1.05 -2.89
CA TRP A 81 14.27 1.65 -3.57
C TRP A 81 14.48 1.02 -4.94
N LEU A 82 14.66 1.87 -5.96
CA LEU A 82 14.94 1.46 -7.33
C LEU A 82 16.44 1.48 -7.64
N THR A 83 17.25 2.08 -6.75
CA THR A 83 18.71 2.23 -6.89
C THR A 83 19.39 2.00 -5.56
N ASP A 84 20.65 1.55 -5.59
CA ASP A 84 21.48 1.40 -4.38
C ASP A 84 22.10 2.75 -3.93
N ASN A 85 22.42 3.62 -4.89
CA ASN A 85 22.94 4.95 -4.63
C ASN A 85 21.83 5.98 -4.76
N ARG A 86 21.55 6.71 -3.69
CA ARG A 86 20.48 7.71 -3.62
C ARG A 86 20.91 8.93 -2.82
N PRO A 87 20.35 10.12 -3.13
CA PRO A 87 20.63 11.33 -2.36
C PRO A 87 20.19 11.17 -0.89
N LYS A 88 21.02 11.69 0.01
CA LYS A 88 20.80 11.61 1.46
C LYS A 88 19.44 12.18 1.89
N GLU A 89 18.99 13.28 1.26
CA GLU A 89 17.72 13.91 1.58
C GLU A 89 16.53 12.95 1.44
N ILE A 90 16.45 12.21 0.33
CA ILE A 90 15.35 11.27 0.11
C ILE A 90 15.49 10.00 0.94
N GLU A 91 16.73 9.58 1.22
CA GLU A 91 16.98 8.44 2.10
C GLU A 91 16.53 8.76 3.53
N GLU A 92 16.92 9.90 4.09
CA GLU A 92 16.50 10.34 5.43
C GLU A 92 14.98 10.51 5.52
N PHE A 93 14.35 11.10 4.49
CA PHE A 93 12.90 11.26 4.45
C PHE A 93 12.18 9.91 4.56
N TRP A 94 12.57 8.92 3.76
CA TRP A 94 11.91 7.62 3.77
C TRP A 94 12.22 6.79 5.01
N LEU A 95 13.45 6.85 5.53
CA LEU A 95 13.80 6.14 6.77
C LEU A 95 13.04 6.69 7.99
N ASP A 96 12.68 7.98 7.98
CA ASP A 96 11.82 8.57 9.02
C ASP A 96 10.34 8.17 8.82
N ALA A 97 9.83 8.22 7.58
CA ALA A 97 8.43 7.95 7.26
C ALA A 97 8.09 6.45 7.23
N TYR A 98 9.01 5.63 6.73
CA TYR A 98 8.85 4.17 6.58
C TYR A 98 10.20 3.46 6.71
N PRO A 99 10.66 3.14 7.93
CA PRO A 99 11.97 2.53 8.17
C PRO A 99 12.21 1.18 7.47
N GLU A 100 11.14 0.47 7.08
CA GLU A 100 11.22 -0.80 6.34
C GLU A 100 11.32 -0.63 4.81
N ILE A 101 11.48 0.59 4.30
CA ILE A 101 11.74 0.78 2.88
C ILE A 101 13.06 0.10 2.52
N ASP A 102 13.03 -0.74 1.47
CA ASP A 102 14.19 -1.54 1.09
C ASP A 102 14.23 -1.71 -0.43
N THR A 103 15.30 -2.31 -0.95
CA THR A 103 15.45 -2.60 -2.37
C THR A 103 14.49 -3.70 -2.83
N ILE A 104 14.19 -3.71 -4.13
CA ILE A 104 13.38 -4.77 -4.76
C ILE A 104 14.01 -6.14 -4.50
N ALA A 105 15.34 -6.24 -4.61
CA ALA A 105 16.07 -7.49 -4.39
C ALA A 105 15.89 -8.03 -2.96
N ASN A 106 16.01 -7.16 -1.94
CA ASN A 106 15.85 -7.56 -0.55
C ASN A 106 14.40 -7.97 -0.25
N LYS A 107 13.41 -7.21 -0.70
CA LYS A 107 11.98 -7.56 -0.51
C LYS A 107 11.60 -8.86 -1.24
N THR A 108 12.13 -9.09 -2.43
CA THR A 108 11.98 -10.39 -3.13
C THR A 108 12.58 -11.54 -2.33
N LYS A 109 13.77 -11.32 -1.74
CA LYS A 109 14.39 -12.31 -0.86
C LYS A 109 13.55 -12.59 0.39
N GLN A 110 12.95 -11.57 1.01
CA GLN A 110 12.03 -11.72 2.15
C GLN A 110 10.82 -12.58 1.77
N MET A 111 10.22 -12.38 0.59
CA MET A 111 9.13 -13.23 0.08
C MET A 111 9.59 -14.68 -0.11
N ALA A 112 10.77 -14.90 -0.72
CA ALA A 112 11.31 -16.25 -0.90
C ALA A 112 11.55 -16.95 0.44
N GLN A 113 12.05 -16.24 1.44
CA GLN A 113 12.24 -16.74 2.81
C GLN A 113 10.91 -17.08 3.50
N ALA A 114 9.84 -16.35 3.20
CA ALA A 114 8.48 -16.66 3.67
C ALA A 114 7.85 -17.88 2.99
N GLY A 115 8.49 -18.43 1.93
CA GLY A 115 8.06 -19.64 1.24
C GLY A 115 7.42 -19.41 -0.13
N TYR A 116 7.30 -18.16 -0.61
CA TYR A 116 6.78 -17.87 -1.94
C TYR A 116 7.76 -18.31 -3.02
N LYS A 117 7.19 -18.77 -4.13
CA LYS A 117 7.89 -19.19 -5.37
C LYS A 117 7.38 -18.35 -6.53
N ASP A 118 8.03 -18.49 -7.69
CA ASP A 118 7.64 -17.79 -8.91
C ASP A 118 7.36 -16.30 -8.64
N ILE A 119 8.31 -15.63 -7.97
CA ILE A 119 8.15 -14.25 -7.55
C ILE A 119 8.42 -13.32 -8.73
N HIS A 120 7.43 -12.48 -9.04
CA HIS A 120 7.50 -11.46 -10.08
C HIS A 120 7.33 -10.07 -9.48
N THR A 121 8.06 -9.10 -10.02
CA THR A 121 7.96 -7.72 -9.58
C THR A 121 7.87 -6.78 -10.77
N PHE A 122 7.19 -5.68 -10.62
CA PHE A 122 7.24 -4.57 -11.56
C PHE A 122 7.02 -3.23 -10.85
N VAL A 123 7.70 -2.21 -11.33
CA VAL A 123 7.55 -0.84 -10.81
C VAL A 123 6.27 -0.25 -11.37
N LEU A 124 5.44 0.34 -10.51
CA LEU A 124 4.27 1.07 -10.96
C LEU A 124 4.69 2.35 -11.69
N PRO A 125 4.02 2.69 -12.79
CA PRO A 125 4.36 3.88 -13.56
C PRO A 125 4.09 5.18 -12.77
N ASP A 126 4.83 6.24 -13.10
CA ASP A 126 4.79 7.54 -12.40
C ASP A 126 3.39 8.14 -12.27
N ASN A 127 2.51 7.89 -13.24
CA ASN A 127 1.14 8.40 -13.20
C ASN A 127 0.30 7.83 -12.03
N CYS A 128 0.70 6.68 -11.46
CA CYS A 128 0.07 6.16 -10.24
C CYS A 128 0.24 7.13 -9.07
N TRP A 129 1.40 7.81 -8.99
CA TRP A 129 1.69 8.81 -7.98
C TRP A 129 1.21 10.20 -8.41
N GLU A 130 1.61 10.65 -9.61
CA GLU A 130 1.37 12.03 -10.05
C GLU A 130 -0.10 12.29 -10.33
N THR A 131 -0.69 11.55 -11.29
CA THR A 131 -2.05 11.81 -11.78
C THR A 131 -3.12 11.20 -10.88
N ASN A 132 -2.88 10.01 -10.35
CA ASN A 132 -3.91 9.26 -9.63
C ASN A 132 -3.87 9.47 -8.10
N PHE A 133 -2.79 10.03 -7.56
CA PHE A 133 -2.64 10.24 -6.13
C PHE A 133 -2.41 11.72 -5.77
N TYR A 134 -1.29 12.34 -6.16
CA TYR A 134 -0.99 13.71 -5.74
C TYR A 134 -1.90 14.76 -6.39
N GLN A 135 -2.26 14.60 -7.65
CA GLN A 135 -3.11 15.59 -8.33
C GLN A 135 -4.51 15.70 -7.70
N PRO A 136 -5.25 14.60 -7.42
CA PRO A 136 -6.52 14.67 -6.71
C PRO A 136 -6.39 15.18 -5.27
N GLN A 137 -5.26 14.94 -4.60
CA GLN A 137 -5.04 15.42 -3.23
C GLN A 137 -5.02 16.95 -3.14
N ARG A 138 -4.53 17.66 -4.15
CA ARG A 138 -4.43 19.13 -4.10
C ARG A 138 -5.77 19.78 -3.79
N GLU A 139 -6.82 19.36 -4.48
CA GLU A 139 -8.16 19.89 -4.25
C GLU A 139 -8.75 19.42 -2.91
N ALA A 140 -8.52 18.15 -2.55
CA ALA A 140 -8.94 17.61 -1.26
C ALA A 140 -8.27 18.35 -0.09
N GLN A 141 -6.98 18.66 -0.19
CA GLN A 141 -6.23 19.46 0.79
C GLN A 141 -6.77 20.88 0.91
N ARG A 142 -7.06 21.55 -0.21
CA ARG A 142 -7.66 22.88 -0.22
C ARG A 142 -9.00 22.88 0.53
N LEU A 143 -9.89 21.96 0.21
CA LEU A 143 -11.20 21.82 0.86
C LEU A 143 -11.07 21.42 2.34
N PHE A 144 -10.08 20.61 2.67
CA PHE A 144 -9.79 20.21 4.06
C PHE A 144 -9.37 21.42 4.89
N LEU A 145 -8.45 22.23 4.41
CA LEU A 145 -8.02 23.45 5.11
C LEU A 145 -9.13 24.49 5.24
N GLN A 146 -10.01 24.61 4.26
CA GLN A 146 -11.18 25.48 4.36
C GLN A 146 -12.14 25.05 5.48
N ARG A 147 -12.29 23.76 5.72
CA ARG A 147 -13.11 23.21 6.82
C ARG A 147 -12.42 23.29 8.19
N HIS A 148 -11.10 23.46 8.20
CA HIS A 148 -10.28 23.52 9.40
C HIS A 148 -9.39 24.79 9.43
N PRO A 149 -9.97 25.98 9.34
CA PRO A 149 -9.24 27.22 9.22
C PRO A 149 -8.37 27.45 10.37
N ASN A 150 -7.63 27.67 10.99
CA ASN A 150 -6.87 27.87 12.23
C ASN A 150 -6.43 26.58 12.95
N ASN A 151 -6.57 25.43 12.34
CA ASN A 151 -6.09 24.17 12.93
C ASN A 151 -4.63 23.92 12.48
N LEU A 152 -3.69 24.13 13.40
CA LEU A 152 -2.26 23.99 13.13
C LEU A 152 -1.88 22.56 12.71
N THR A 153 -2.48 21.55 13.32
CA THR A 153 -2.24 20.13 12.96
C THR A 153 -2.73 19.83 11.54
N ALA A 154 -3.88 20.38 11.15
CA ALA A 154 -4.38 20.24 9.79
C ALA A 154 -3.46 20.90 8.75
N GLN A 155 -2.93 22.09 9.08
CA GLN A 155 -1.97 22.79 8.24
C GLN A 155 -0.64 22.04 8.11
N GLU A 156 -0.16 21.47 9.22
CA GLU A 156 1.06 20.67 9.24
C GLU A 156 0.91 19.39 8.42
N LEU A 157 -0.20 18.66 8.58
CA LEU A 157 -0.52 17.48 7.78
C LEU A 157 -0.46 17.80 6.27
N VAL A 158 -1.13 18.88 5.86
CA VAL A 158 -1.14 19.27 4.44
C VAL A 158 0.25 19.68 3.96
N ARG A 159 1.04 20.41 4.75
CA ARG A 159 2.44 20.75 4.40
C ARG A 159 3.29 19.49 4.20
N ASN A 160 3.16 18.50 5.08
CA ASN A 160 3.91 17.25 4.98
C ASN A 160 3.54 16.47 3.70
N GLN A 161 2.25 16.37 3.38
CA GLN A 161 1.80 15.74 2.14
C GLN A 161 2.27 16.50 0.88
N GLN A 162 2.29 17.82 0.91
CA GLN A 162 2.80 18.63 -0.20
C GLN A 162 4.32 18.48 -0.37
N ARG A 163 5.06 18.40 0.76
CA ARG A 163 6.50 18.10 0.74
C ARG A 163 6.79 16.75 0.11
N GLU A 164 6.03 15.71 0.47
CA GLU A 164 6.16 14.38 -0.14
C GLU A 164 5.98 14.45 -1.66
N ALA A 165 4.95 15.16 -2.15
CA ALA A 165 4.72 15.31 -3.59
C ALA A 165 5.87 16.04 -4.31
N ILE A 166 6.51 17.03 -3.67
CA ILE A 166 7.69 17.74 -4.19
C ILE A 166 8.88 16.78 -4.24
N LEU A 167 9.14 16.05 -3.16
CA LEU A 167 10.22 15.06 -3.09
C LEU A 167 10.04 13.97 -4.15
N TYR A 168 8.82 13.49 -4.35
CA TYR A 168 8.55 12.53 -5.42
C TYR A 168 8.92 13.10 -6.80
N SER A 169 8.49 14.31 -7.11
CA SER A 169 8.83 14.97 -8.39
C SER A 169 10.34 15.08 -8.63
N GLN A 170 11.12 15.28 -7.57
CA GLN A 170 12.58 15.42 -7.63
C GLN A 170 13.30 14.07 -7.68
N TYR A 171 12.79 13.07 -6.95
CA TYR A 171 13.50 11.84 -6.62
C TYR A 171 12.83 10.56 -7.11
N LYS A 172 11.81 10.62 -7.96
CA LYS A 172 11.05 9.47 -8.47
C LYS A 172 11.89 8.41 -9.20
N HIS A 173 13.12 8.73 -9.60
CA HIS A 173 14.05 7.76 -10.19
C HIS A 173 14.75 6.87 -9.16
N TYR A 174 14.68 7.24 -7.87
CA TYR A 174 15.36 6.54 -6.78
C TYR A 174 14.43 5.62 -6.00
N TYR A 175 13.11 5.88 -6.01
CA TYR A 175 12.13 5.08 -5.31
C TYR A 175 10.77 5.09 -6.04
N GLY A 176 9.93 4.13 -5.70
CA GLY A 176 8.58 4.08 -6.23
C GLY A 176 7.77 2.96 -5.59
N TYR A 177 6.48 2.84 -5.95
CA TYR A 177 5.73 1.65 -5.62
C TYR A 177 6.11 0.52 -6.56
N VAL A 178 6.35 -0.64 -5.96
CA VAL A 178 6.65 -1.88 -6.68
C VAL A 178 5.57 -2.89 -6.34
N PHE A 179 5.06 -3.55 -7.36
CA PHE A 179 4.19 -4.70 -7.20
C PHE A 179 5.03 -5.95 -6.98
N TYR A 180 4.69 -6.71 -5.97
CA TYR A 180 5.29 -8.00 -5.62
C TYR A 180 4.23 -9.08 -5.72
N ILE A 181 4.44 -10.08 -6.56
CA ILE A 181 3.52 -11.21 -6.77
C ILE A 181 4.30 -12.49 -6.53
N GLY A 182 3.83 -13.31 -5.61
CA GLY A 182 4.46 -14.61 -5.30
C GLY A 182 3.42 -15.71 -5.16
N ARG A 183 3.77 -16.92 -5.58
CA ARG A 183 2.93 -18.11 -5.48
C ARG A 183 3.31 -18.93 -4.23
N LYS A 184 2.31 -19.40 -3.48
CA LYS A 184 2.50 -20.36 -2.39
C LYS A 184 2.75 -21.77 -2.91
#